data_5102b33e041cc4f369969ce0aa949a7c
#
_entry.id   5102b33e041cc4f369969ce0aa949a7c
#
_cell.length_a   1.000
_cell.length_b   1.000
_cell.length_c   1.000
_cell.angle_alpha   90.00
_cell.angle_beta   90.00
_cell.angle_gamma   90.00
#
_symmetry.space_group_name_H-M   'P 1'
#
loop_
_entity.id
_entity.type
_entity.pdbx_description
1 polymer ?
#
loop_
_entity_poly.entity_id
_entity_poly.type
_entity_poly.pdbx_seq_one_letter_code
_entity_poly.pdbx_strand_id
1 'polypeptide(L)'
;MSLRDVISPFNAWKRAFEKPDTIVKPLSEREGSPLYRGFHINDVDKCIGCGSCEEICQNAAIDLVDVASVKAKPGDSGLRPLIDYGRCCWCALCVDICPTGSLGMSNDYTWISENSDDYRFIPGIDDKKWNKSEKGYRRSEESWLVDPNRQHMNEVEPEKRKKNFDEYAEGFTDEQAVAEAGRCLDCGICIQACPTHMDVPKYINAIRNKDLDEGLRIMYETNPMLEACGRICTAKCEDVCAVGHNGKPIAIRALKRYIGDQTFK
;
A
#
# COMPACT_ATOMS: atom_id res chain seq x y z
N MET A 1 23.41 -55.64 -31.04
CA MET A 1 23.10 -55.33 -29.64
C MET A 1 24.40 -55.17 -28.89
N SER A 2 24.69 -54.02 -28.35
CA SER A 2 25.94 -53.85 -27.58
C SER A 2 25.77 -54.46 -26.18
N LEU A 3 26.87 -54.83 -25.54
CA LEU A 3 26.86 -55.34 -24.16
C LEU A 3 26.21 -54.34 -23.20
N ARG A 4 26.28 -53.05 -23.55
CA ARG A 4 25.62 -51.96 -22.82
C ARG A 4 24.09 -52.05 -22.85
N ASP A 5 23.50 -52.50 -23.96
CA ASP A 5 22.05 -52.65 -24.13
C ASP A 5 21.49 -53.79 -23.28
N VAL A 6 22.30 -54.83 -23.06
CA VAL A 6 21.95 -55.99 -22.21
C VAL A 6 22.05 -55.65 -20.73
N ILE A 7 23.01 -54.78 -20.35
CA ILE A 7 23.24 -54.39 -18.95
C ILE A 7 22.34 -53.23 -18.54
N SER A 8 21.80 -52.45 -19.50
CA SER A 8 20.98 -51.28 -19.25
C SER A 8 19.80 -51.49 -18.27
N PRO A 9 19.02 -52.61 -18.38
CA PRO A 9 17.95 -52.86 -17.40
C PRO A 9 18.44 -53.02 -15.97
N PHE A 10 19.64 -53.55 -15.76
CA PHE A 10 20.20 -53.74 -14.43
C PHE A 10 20.67 -52.42 -13.80
N ASN A 11 20.92 -51.40 -14.58
CA ASN A 11 21.20 -50.06 -14.04
C ASN A 11 19.98 -49.44 -13.35
N ALA A 12 18.77 -49.88 -13.67
CA ALA A 12 17.57 -49.44 -12.96
C ALA A 12 17.56 -49.88 -11.49
N TRP A 13 18.18 -51.04 -11.19
CA TRP A 13 18.28 -51.53 -9.80
C TRP A 13 19.16 -50.65 -8.91
N LYS A 14 20.13 -49.94 -9.47
CA LYS A 14 20.93 -48.97 -8.70
C LYS A 14 20.07 -47.87 -8.12
N ARG A 15 19.05 -47.42 -8.87
CA ARG A 15 18.11 -46.37 -8.41
C ARG A 15 17.20 -46.86 -7.29
N ALA A 16 16.98 -48.15 -7.13
CA ALA A 16 16.19 -48.68 -6.03
C ALA A 16 16.85 -48.46 -4.66
N PHE A 17 18.17 -48.23 -4.64
CA PHE A 17 18.95 -47.96 -3.44
C PHE A 17 19.34 -46.47 -3.29
N GLU A 18 19.00 -45.66 -4.29
CA GLU A 18 19.19 -44.22 -4.21
C GLU A 18 18.05 -43.56 -3.40
N LYS A 19 18.35 -42.46 -2.75
CA LYS A 19 17.32 -41.70 -2.07
C LYS A 19 16.29 -41.20 -3.08
N PRO A 20 14.97 -41.39 -2.85
CA PRO A 20 13.93 -40.92 -3.76
C PRO A 20 14.06 -39.41 -4.01
N ASP A 21 13.94 -38.98 -5.26
CA ASP A 21 13.87 -37.58 -5.65
C ASP A 21 12.51 -36.94 -5.25
N THR A 22 11.51 -37.78 -4.96
CA THR A 22 10.18 -37.35 -4.54
C THR A 22 10.14 -37.12 -3.04
N ILE A 23 9.42 -36.08 -2.63
CA ILE A 23 9.19 -35.77 -1.21
C ILE A 23 8.11 -36.74 -0.69
N VAL A 24 8.48 -37.61 0.27
CA VAL A 24 7.57 -38.60 0.86
C VAL A 24 6.66 -37.99 1.97
N LYS A 25 7.04 -36.83 2.51
CA LYS A 25 6.23 -36.18 3.56
C LYS A 25 4.84 -35.82 3.03
N PRO A 26 3.78 -36.03 3.82
CA PRO A 26 2.44 -35.56 3.50
C PRO A 26 2.42 -34.05 3.19
N LEU A 27 1.52 -33.62 2.32
CA LEU A 27 1.44 -32.22 1.91
C LEU A 27 1.20 -31.29 3.11
N SER A 28 0.45 -31.75 4.12
CA SER A 28 0.16 -31.03 5.36
C SER A 28 1.39 -30.76 6.24
N GLU A 29 2.46 -31.56 6.06
CA GLU A 29 3.71 -31.43 6.83
C GLU A 29 4.83 -30.74 6.04
N ARG A 30 4.55 -30.35 4.80
CA ARG A 30 5.54 -29.67 3.95
C ARG A 30 5.47 -28.19 4.20
N GLU A 31 6.59 -27.63 4.65
CA GLU A 31 6.73 -26.17 4.70
C GLU A 31 6.93 -25.62 3.28
N GLY A 32 6.32 -24.47 3.00
CA GLY A 32 6.62 -23.67 1.82
C GLY A 32 8.04 -23.08 1.89
N SER A 33 8.54 -22.61 0.76
CA SER A 33 9.80 -21.84 0.71
C SER A 33 9.76 -20.67 1.71
N PRO A 34 10.91 -20.24 2.26
CA PRO A 34 10.96 -19.09 3.17
C PRO A 34 10.34 -17.80 2.64
N LEU A 35 10.34 -17.60 1.31
CA LEU A 35 9.73 -16.44 0.63
C LEU A 35 8.42 -16.80 -0.09
N TYR A 36 7.79 -17.92 0.29
CA TYR A 36 6.55 -18.35 -0.35
C TYR A 36 5.41 -17.36 -0.09
N ARG A 37 4.52 -17.21 -1.08
CA ARG A 37 3.32 -16.38 -0.99
C ARG A 37 2.12 -17.24 -0.59
N GLY A 38 2.05 -17.59 0.71
CA GLY A 38 0.96 -18.38 1.26
C GLY A 38 -0.19 -17.51 1.78
N PHE A 39 -0.87 -17.98 2.82
CA PHE A 39 -1.98 -17.23 3.41
C PHE A 39 -1.49 -15.93 4.06
N HIS A 40 -2.31 -14.89 3.99
CA HIS A 40 -1.96 -13.58 4.54
C HIS A 40 -1.87 -13.61 6.07
N ILE A 41 -0.95 -12.80 6.55
CA ILE A 41 -0.83 -12.42 7.95
C ILE A 41 -0.92 -10.90 8.05
N ASN A 42 -1.43 -10.40 9.15
CA ASN A 42 -1.55 -8.97 9.39
C ASN A 42 -1.16 -8.64 10.82
N ASP A 43 -0.28 -7.67 10.99
CA ASP A 43 -0.03 -7.04 12.28
C ASP A 43 -1.13 -5.97 12.51
N VAL A 44 -2.14 -6.37 13.28
CA VAL A 44 -3.34 -5.56 13.51
C VAL A 44 -3.01 -4.22 14.19
N ASP A 45 -1.97 -4.16 15.00
CA ASP A 45 -1.55 -2.94 15.70
C ASP A 45 -0.85 -1.93 14.78
N LYS A 46 -0.21 -2.40 13.70
CA LYS A 46 0.40 -1.56 12.67
C LYS A 46 -0.58 -1.19 11.56
N CYS A 47 -1.61 -1.99 11.35
CA CYS A 47 -2.60 -1.73 10.32
C CYS A 47 -3.40 -0.47 10.66
N ILE A 48 -3.48 0.48 9.74
CA ILE A 48 -4.22 1.74 9.88
C ILE A 48 -5.55 1.75 9.11
N GLY A 49 -5.94 0.63 8.52
CA GLY A 49 -7.19 0.51 7.77
C GLY A 49 -7.29 1.48 6.59
N CYS A 50 -6.19 1.75 5.89
CA CYS A 50 -6.12 2.77 4.83
C CYS A 50 -6.82 2.39 3.52
N GLY A 51 -7.20 1.13 3.31
CA GLY A 51 -7.88 0.66 2.10
C GLY A 51 -6.98 0.38 0.90
N SER A 52 -5.69 0.75 0.93
CA SER A 52 -4.81 0.58 -0.23
C SER A 52 -4.69 -0.87 -0.70
N CYS A 53 -4.83 -1.85 0.20
CA CYS A 53 -4.82 -3.27 -0.17
C CYS A 53 -6.11 -3.70 -0.89
N GLU A 54 -7.26 -3.09 -0.60
CA GLU A 54 -8.52 -3.27 -1.30
C GLU A 54 -8.44 -2.65 -2.70
N GLU A 55 -8.03 -1.39 -2.80
CA GLU A 55 -7.92 -0.63 -4.05
C GLU A 55 -6.98 -1.27 -5.07
N ILE A 56 -5.83 -1.80 -4.63
CA ILE A 56 -4.86 -2.44 -5.53
C ILE A 56 -5.30 -3.83 -5.98
N CYS A 57 -6.31 -4.44 -5.33
CA CYS A 57 -6.68 -5.82 -5.60
C CYS A 57 -7.47 -5.97 -6.89
N GLN A 58 -6.83 -6.38 -7.97
CA GLN A 58 -7.44 -6.57 -9.29
C GLN A 58 -8.58 -7.59 -9.30
N ASN A 59 -8.58 -8.53 -8.34
CA ASN A 59 -9.57 -9.59 -8.25
C ASN A 59 -10.72 -9.25 -7.28
N ALA A 60 -10.75 -8.05 -6.70
CA ALA A 60 -11.70 -7.67 -5.66
C ALA A 60 -11.80 -8.74 -4.56
N ALA A 61 -10.64 -9.26 -4.12
CA ALA A 61 -10.55 -10.31 -3.12
C ALA A 61 -10.39 -9.77 -1.70
N ILE A 62 -10.36 -8.46 -1.52
CA ILE A 62 -10.17 -7.80 -0.23
C ILE A 62 -11.29 -6.79 -0.04
N ASP A 63 -11.98 -6.90 1.07
CA ASP A 63 -12.99 -5.94 1.52
C ASP A 63 -12.55 -5.36 2.87
N LEU A 64 -12.73 -4.05 3.09
CA LEU A 64 -12.51 -3.47 4.41
C LEU A 64 -13.76 -3.62 5.28
N VAL A 65 -13.58 -4.21 6.44
CA VAL A 65 -14.67 -4.46 7.39
C VAL A 65 -14.41 -3.84 8.75
N ASP A 66 -15.48 -3.42 9.42
CA ASP A 66 -15.43 -2.98 10.82
C ASP A 66 -15.20 -4.18 11.73
N VAL A 67 -14.31 -4.04 12.70
CA VAL A 67 -13.94 -5.08 13.65
C VAL A 67 -14.07 -4.55 15.06
N ALA A 68 -15.10 -5.02 15.78
CA ALA A 68 -15.43 -4.55 17.13
C ALA A 68 -14.30 -4.64 18.15
N SER A 69 -13.35 -5.56 17.95
CA SER A 69 -12.17 -5.70 18.85
C SER A 69 -11.08 -4.67 18.61
N VAL A 70 -11.12 -3.94 17.49
CA VAL A 70 -10.11 -2.95 17.13
C VAL A 70 -10.57 -1.56 17.53
N LYS A 71 -9.76 -0.86 18.32
CA LYS A 71 -10.02 0.54 18.68
C LYS A 71 -9.24 1.44 17.72
N ALA A 72 -9.96 2.23 16.93
CA ALA A 72 -9.35 3.23 16.05
C ALA A 72 -8.49 4.22 16.86
N LYS A 73 -7.28 4.46 16.37
CA LYS A 73 -6.35 5.49 16.87
C LYS A 73 -6.36 6.69 15.93
N PRO A 74 -5.85 7.86 16.32
CA PRO A 74 -5.65 8.95 15.38
C PRO A 74 -4.83 8.48 14.16
N GLY A 75 -5.38 8.66 12.94
CA GLY A 75 -4.78 8.16 11.71
C GLY A 75 -5.08 6.69 11.37
N ASP A 76 -5.98 6.04 12.11
CA ASP A 76 -6.49 4.69 11.85
C ASP A 76 -8.01 4.78 11.62
N SER A 77 -8.52 4.17 10.55
CA SER A 77 -9.96 4.13 10.26
C SER A 77 -10.74 3.17 11.15
N GLY A 78 -10.08 2.23 11.84
CA GLY A 78 -10.70 1.12 12.58
C GLY A 78 -11.02 -0.09 11.71
N LEU A 79 -10.98 0.06 10.37
CA LEU A 79 -11.30 -1.02 9.45
C LEU A 79 -10.12 -2.00 9.30
N ARG A 80 -10.42 -3.26 8.96
CA ARG A 80 -9.39 -4.29 8.72
C ARG A 80 -9.73 -5.10 7.46
N PRO A 81 -8.72 -5.59 6.73
CA PRO A 81 -8.94 -6.32 5.49
C PRO A 81 -9.50 -7.72 5.77
N LEU A 82 -10.66 -7.99 5.21
CA LEU A 82 -11.23 -9.33 5.04
C LEU A 82 -10.76 -9.86 3.68
N ILE A 83 -10.17 -11.04 3.65
CA ILE A 83 -9.64 -11.63 2.42
C ILE A 83 -10.46 -12.84 2.00
N ASP A 84 -10.95 -12.80 0.77
CA ASP A 84 -11.64 -13.90 0.10
C ASP A 84 -10.64 -14.72 -0.74
N TYR A 85 -10.25 -15.88 -0.23
CA TYR A 85 -9.29 -16.76 -0.90
C TYR A 85 -9.87 -17.51 -2.11
N GLY A 86 -11.18 -17.46 -2.31
CA GLY A 86 -11.83 -17.91 -3.54
C GLY A 86 -11.54 -16.98 -4.74
N ARG A 87 -11.17 -15.73 -4.48
CA ARG A 87 -10.81 -14.73 -5.48
C ARG A 87 -9.32 -14.39 -5.51
N CYS A 88 -8.61 -14.62 -4.41
CA CYS A 88 -7.21 -14.24 -4.28
C CYS A 88 -6.31 -15.06 -5.22
N CYS A 89 -5.45 -14.38 -5.98
CA CYS A 89 -4.45 -15.00 -6.86
C CYS A 89 -3.02 -15.01 -6.27
N TRP A 90 -2.85 -14.70 -5.00
CA TRP A 90 -1.56 -14.68 -4.29
C TRP A 90 -0.47 -13.81 -4.94
N CYS A 91 -0.84 -12.74 -5.63
CA CYS A 91 0.11 -11.85 -6.34
C CYS A 91 1.00 -11.02 -5.41
N ALA A 92 0.59 -10.80 -4.15
CA ALA A 92 1.25 -10.00 -3.12
C ALA A 92 1.24 -8.48 -3.34
N LEU A 93 0.56 -7.93 -4.34
CA LEU A 93 0.45 -6.48 -4.55
C LEU A 93 -0.10 -5.75 -3.33
N CYS A 94 -1.04 -6.38 -2.59
CA CYS A 94 -1.59 -5.83 -1.34
C CYS A 94 -0.53 -5.71 -0.23
N VAL A 95 0.49 -6.59 -0.24
CA VAL A 95 1.63 -6.53 0.68
C VAL A 95 2.58 -5.41 0.26
N ASP A 96 2.86 -5.31 -1.05
CA ASP A 96 3.81 -4.34 -1.61
C ASP A 96 3.28 -2.90 -1.52
N ILE A 97 1.97 -2.69 -1.61
CA ILE A 97 1.36 -1.36 -1.46
C ILE A 97 1.19 -0.95 0.00
N CYS A 98 1.25 -1.88 0.96
CA CYS A 98 0.96 -1.58 2.37
C CYS A 98 1.93 -0.54 2.94
N PRO A 99 1.47 0.67 3.32
CA PRO A 99 2.38 1.74 3.77
C PRO A 99 3.05 1.40 5.10
N THR A 100 2.34 0.74 6.01
CA THR A 100 2.86 0.39 7.33
C THR A 100 3.63 -0.94 7.37
N GLY A 101 3.59 -1.72 6.27
CA GLY A 101 4.14 -3.07 6.24
C GLY A 101 3.46 -4.03 7.21
N SER A 102 2.21 -3.74 7.64
CA SER A 102 1.43 -4.61 8.53
C SER A 102 1.03 -5.91 7.85
N LEU A 103 0.71 -5.85 6.55
CA LEU A 103 0.29 -7.00 5.78
C LEU A 103 1.50 -7.76 5.23
N GLY A 104 1.47 -9.07 5.34
CA GLY A 104 2.45 -9.98 4.81
C GLY A 104 1.80 -11.30 4.40
N MET A 105 2.60 -12.23 3.91
CA MET A 105 2.12 -13.58 3.59
C MET A 105 2.97 -14.61 4.32
N SER A 106 2.34 -15.67 4.79
CA SER A 106 3.01 -16.80 5.43
C SER A 106 3.63 -17.72 4.37
N ASN A 107 4.38 -18.71 4.81
CA ASN A 107 4.77 -19.82 3.95
C ASN A 107 3.83 -21.05 4.07
N ASP A 108 2.71 -20.91 4.76
CA ASP A 108 1.63 -21.89 4.80
C ASP A 108 0.78 -21.78 3.53
N TYR A 109 0.55 -22.90 2.85
CA TYR A 109 -0.22 -22.98 1.61
C TYR A 109 -1.24 -24.12 1.59
N THR A 110 -1.32 -24.87 2.69
CA THR A 110 -2.23 -26.01 2.80
C THR A 110 -3.26 -25.77 3.88
N TRP A 111 -4.50 -25.63 3.45
CA TRP A 111 -5.67 -25.59 4.31
C TRP A 111 -6.89 -26.12 3.54
N ILE A 112 -7.68 -26.94 4.17
CA ILE A 112 -8.84 -27.57 3.57
C ILE A 112 -10.01 -27.37 4.51
N SER A 113 -11.14 -26.94 3.98
CA SER A 113 -12.44 -26.87 4.65
C SER A 113 -13.53 -27.32 3.70
N GLU A 114 -14.60 -27.88 4.25
CA GLU A 114 -15.80 -28.28 3.52
C GLU A 114 -16.70 -27.09 3.21
N ASN A 115 -16.57 -26.00 3.99
CA ASN A 115 -17.37 -24.80 3.81
C ASN A 115 -16.58 -23.72 3.08
N SER A 116 -17.16 -23.18 2.01
CA SER A 116 -16.57 -22.09 1.22
C SER A 116 -16.38 -20.80 2.03
N ASP A 117 -17.26 -20.52 3.00
CA ASP A 117 -17.19 -19.31 3.81
C ASP A 117 -15.98 -19.29 4.73
N ASP A 118 -15.44 -20.47 5.09
CA ASP A 118 -14.21 -20.57 5.87
C ASP A 118 -12.98 -20.01 5.13
N TYR A 119 -13.07 -19.87 3.80
CA TYR A 119 -12.02 -19.24 2.97
C TYR A 119 -12.10 -17.70 2.94
N ARG A 120 -12.98 -17.11 3.75
CA ARG A 120 -13.06 -15.67 3.98
C ARG A 120 -12.72 -15.38 5.41
N PHE A 121 -11.63 -14.72 5.68
CA PHE A 121 -11.19 -14.39 7.04
C PHE A 121 -10.35 -13.12 7.12
N ILE A 122 -10.26 -12.56 8.33
CA ILE A 122 -9.50 -11.35 8.63
C ILE A 122 -8.13 -11.76 9.20
N PRO A 123 -7.03 -11.57 8.42
CA PRO A 123 -5.68 -11.93 8.90
C PRO A 123 -5.32 -11.20 10.20
N GLY A 124 -4.75 -11.93 11.15
CA GLY A 124 -4.35 -11.41 12.45
C GLY A 124 -5.47 -11.30 13.49
N ILE A 125 -6.75 -11.46 13.09
CA ILE A 125 -7.92 -11.45 13.99
C ILE A 125 -8.50 -12.85 14.11
N ASP A 126 -8.89 -13.44 12.98
CA ASP A 126 -9.42 -14.81 13.00
C ASP A 126 -8.32 -15.80 13.36
N ASP A 127 -8.60 -16.75 14.24
CA ASP A 127 -7.61 -17.70 14.72
C ASP A 127 -7.21 -18.69 13.62
N LYS A 128 -6.09 -18.41 12.99
CA LYS A 128 -5.49 -19.25 11.94
C LYS A 128 -4.06 -19.64 12.34
N LYS A 129 -3.70 -20.90 12.05
CA LYS A 129 -2.39 -21.48 12.43
C LYS A 129 -1.18 -20.67 11.95
N TRP A 130 -1.33 -19.96 10.83
CA TRP A 130 -0.26 -19.18 10.19
C TRP A 130 -0.13 -17.74 10.66
N ASN A 131 -1.04 -17.23 11.49
CA ASN A 131 -0.97 -15.85 11.99
C ASN A 131 0.35 -15.47 12.66
N LYS A 132 1.04 -16.46 13.22
CA LYS A 132 2.34 -16.28 13.91
C LYS A 132 3.54 -16.68 13.03
N SER A 133 3.31 -16.93 11.74
CA SER A 133 4.40 -17.35 10.85
C SER A 133 5.41 -16.22 10.63
N GLU A 134 6.67 -16.48 10.92
CA GLU A 134 7.77 -15.56 10.64
C GLU A 134 8.29 -15.71 9.20
N LYS A 135 8.06 -16.88 8.59
CA LYS A 135 8.43 -17.18 7.21
C LYS A 135 7.34 -16.74 6.24
N GLY A 136 7.72 -16.52 4.99
CA GLY A 136 6.82 -16.13 3.91
C GLY A 136 7.19 -14.75 3.34
N TYR A 137 6.41 -14.31 2.37
CA TYR A 137 6.69 -13.06 1.66
C TYR A 137 6.40 -11.84 2.54
N ARG A 138 7.33 -10.93 2.56
CA ARG A 138 7.23 -9.60 3.18
C ARG A 138 7.67 -8.56 2.18
N ARG A 139 7.09 -7.38 2.26
CA ARG A 139 7.52 -6.24 1.47
C ARG A 139 8.97 -5.87 1.83
N SER A 140 9.80 -5.69 0.81
CA SER A 140 11.12 -5.05 0.94
C SER A 140 11.03 -3.57 0.55
N GLU A 141 12.08 -2.80 0.82
CA GLU A 141 12.15 -1.40 0.37
C GLU A 141 12.08 -1.30 -1.15
N GLU A 142 12.68 -2.25 -1.86
CA GLU A 142 12.69 -2.30 -3.32
C GLU A 142 11.33 -2.66 -3.94
N SER A 143 10.48 -3.37 -3.20
CA SER A 143 9.13 -3.74 -3.66
C SER A 143 8.05 -2.71 -3.32
N TRP A 144 8.40 -1.61 -2.65
CA TRP A 144 7.46 -0.52 -2.37
C TRP A 144 6.98 0.14 -3.68
N LEU A 145 5.66 0.14 -3.90
CA LEU A 145 5.05 0.58 -5.16
C LEU A 145 4.90 2.11 -5.27
N VAL A 146 5.18 2.83 -4.19
CA VAL A 146 5.06 4.29 -4.13
C VAL A 146 6.46 4.90 -3.93
N ASP A 147 6.80 5.94 -4.68
CA ASP A 147 8.05 6.68 -4.47
C ASP A 147 8.09 7.24 -3.03
N PRO A 148 9.07 6.87 -2.19
CA PRO A 148 9.18 7.36 -0.83
C PRO A 148 9.58 8.85 -0.77
N ASN A 149 10.09 9.41 -1.86
CA ASN A 149 10.64 10.75 -1.91
C ASN A 149 9.58 11.78 -2.25
N ARG A 150 9.52 12.83 -1.44
CA ARG A 150 8.64 13.98 -1.65
C ARG A 150 9.24 14.93 -2.66
N GLN A 151 8.41 15.48 -3.54
CA GLN A 151 8.81 16.59 -4.39
C GLN A 151 9.04 17.86 -3.55
N HIS A 152 10.05 18.63 -3.91
CA HIS A 152 10.39 19.89 -3.26
C HIS A 152 10.13 21.06 -4.21
N MET A 153 9.48 22.10 -3.68
CA MET A 153 9.34 23.35 -4.42
C MET A 153 10.70 24.03 -4.57
N ASN A 154 10.91 24.66 -5.70
CA ASN A 154 12.06 25.54 -5.88
C ASN A 154 11.96 26.73 -4.94
N GLU A 155 13.09 27.16 -4.43
CA GLU A 155 13.20 28.32 -3.54
C GLU A 155 14.05 29.41 -4.20
N VAL A 156 13.62 30.64 -4.04
CA VAL A 156 14.41 31.81 -4.47
C VAL A 156 15.71 31.86 -3.68
N GLU A 157 16.82 32.09 -4.36
CA GLU A 157 18.13 32.13 -3.72
C GLU A 157 18.21 33.19 -2.59
N PRO A 158 18.93 32.87 -1.49
CA PRO A 158 18.99 33.74 -0.30
C PRO A 158 19.43 35.18 -0.62
N GLU A 159 20.34 35.39 -1.54
CA GLU A 159 20.82 36.72 -1.90
C GLU A 159 19.78 37.57 -2.64
N LYS A 160 18.87 36.92 -3.39
CA LYS A 160 17.74 37.61 -4.02
C LYS A 160 16.65 37.93 -2.98
N ARG A 161 16.38 36.98 -2.05
CA ARG A 161 15.38 37.14 -0.98
C ARG A 161 15.66 38.31 -0.05
N LYS A 162 16.94 38.65 0.20
CA LYS A 162 17.33 39.80 1.02
C LYS A 162 16.95 41.15 0.42
N LYS A 163 16.67 41.18 -0.89
CA LYS A 163 16.48 42.42 -1.65
C LYS A 163 15.04 42.70 -2.05
N ASN A 164 14.13 41.76 -1.78
CA ASN A 164 12.72 41.85 -2.13
C ASN A 164 11.84 41.27 -1.01
N PHE A 165 10.53 41.44 -1.13
CA PHE A 165 9.51 40.87 -0.25
C PHE A 165 8.63 39.85 -0.97
N ASP A 166 9.16 39.31 -2.10
CA ASP A 166 8.46 38.27 -2.85
C ASP A 166 8.45 36.95 -2.06
N GLU A 167 7.55 36.05 -2.44
CA GLU A 167 7.48 34.71 -1.84
C GLU A 167 8.81 33.96 -2.08
N TYR A 168 9.32 33.32 -1.02
CA TYR A 168 10.59 32.59 -1.10
C TYR A 168 10.48 31.25 -1.86
N ALA A 169 9.27 30.64 -1.84
CA ALA A 169 9.00 29.40 -2.54
C ALA A 169 8.29 29.69 -3.86
N GLU A 170 8.75 29.13 -4.95
CA GLU A 170 8.23 29.37 -6.30
C GLU A 170 6.97 28.56 -6.64
N GLY A 171 6.60 27.58 -5.77
CA GLY A 171 5.52 26.63 -6.04
C GLY A 171 6.01 25.40 -6.80
N PHE A 172 5.10 24.49 -7.15
CA PHE A 172 5.39 23.35 -7.99
C PHE A 172 5.25 23.70 -9.47
N THR A 173 6.12 23.10 -10.30
CA THR A 173 5.84 23.00 -11.74
C THR A 173 4.75 21.97 -12.00
N ASP A 174 4.20 21.95 -13.21
CA ASP A 174 3.16 20.98 -13.59
C ASP A 174 3.66 19.54 -13.45
N GLU A 175 4.92 19.25 -13.83
CA GLU A 175 5.53 17.95 -13.72
C GLU A 175 5.71 17.53 -12.25
N GLN A 176 6.20 18.45 -11.41
CA GLN A 176 6.36 18.21 -9.98
C GLN A 176 5.02 17.95 -9.30
N ALA A 177 3.99 18.72 -9.65
CA ALA A 177 2.65 18.57 -9.08
C ALA A 177 2.03 17.21 -9.44
N VAL A 178 2.13 16.80 -10.71
CA VAL A 178 1.63 15.49 -11.17
C VAL A 178 2.41 14.34 -10.54
N ALA A 179 3.74 14.44 -10.46
CA ALA A 179 4.58 13.42 -9.84
C ALA A 179 4.27 13.27 -8.34
N GLU A 180 4.12 14.38 -7.61
CA GLU A 180 3.75 14.35 -6.19
C GLU A 180 2.33 13.83 -5.97
N ALA A 181 1.37 14.24 -6.81
CA ALA A 181 0.01 13.74 -6.78
C ALA A 181 -0.06 12.22 -7.05
N GLY A 182 0.82 11.71 -7.92
CA GLY A 182 0.94 10.28 -8.24
C GLY A 182 1.30 9.39 -7.05
N ARG A 183 1.88 9.94 -5.99
CA ARG A 183 2.23 9.21 -4.76
C ARG A 183 1.03 8.95 -3.83
N CYS A 184 -0.10 9.64 -4.04
CA CYS A 184 -1.25 9.52 -3.16
C CYS A 184 -1.93 8.14 -3.30
N LEU A 185 -2.25 7.52 -2.16
CA LEU A 185 -2.92 6.21 -2.08
C LEU A 185 -4.46 6.33 -2.06
N ASP A 186 -5.01 7.51 -2.18
CA ASP A 186 -6.46 7.81 -2.14
C ASP A 186 -7.20 7.31 -0.88
N CYS A 187 -6.49 7.03 0.20
CA CYS A 187 -7.00 6.41 1.43
C CYS A 187 -7.95 7.27 2.28
N GLY A 188 -8.08 8.57 2.02
CA GLY A 188 -9.02 9.47 2.70
C GLY A 188 -8.71 9.84 4.15
N ILE A 189 -7.69 9.25 4.82
CA ILE A 189 -7.36 9.50 6.24
C ILE A 189 -7.11 11.00 6.50
N CYS A 190 -6.52 11.71 5.55
CA CYS A 190 -6.23 13.13 5.62
C CYS A 190 -7.49 14.04 5.70
N ILE A 191 -8.66 13.54 5.24
CA ILE A 191 -9.93 14.30 5.28
C ILE A 191 -10.32 14.54 6.74
N GLN A 192 -10.24 13.51 7.58
CA GLN A 192 -10.61 13.63 9.01
C GLN A 192 -9.66 14.53 9.80
N ALA A 193 -8.40 14.60 9.41
CA ALA A 193 -7.41 15.47 10.05
C ALA A 193 -7.52 16.94 9.60
N CYS A 194 -8.20 17.20 8.49
CA CYS A 194 -8.42 18.56 7.99
C CYS A 194 -9.54 19.24 8.78
N PRO A 195 -9.31 20.43 9.39
CA PRO A 195 -10.35 21.14 10.14
C PRO A 195 -11.59 21.49 9.32
N THR A 196 -11.45 21.62 8.00
CA THR A 196 -12.56 21.90 7.08
C THR A 196 -13.09 20.64 6.40
N HIS A 197 -12.58 19.46 6.74
CA HIS A 197 -12.91 18.18 6.11
C HIS A 197 -12.85 18.21 4.57
N MET A 198 -11.85 18.93 4.05
CA MET A 198 -11.63 19.04 2.61
C MET A 198 -11.34 17.67 2.00
N ASP A 199 -11.96 17.37 0.88
CA ASP A 199 -11.74 16.12 0.14
C ASP A 199 -10.39 16.15 -0.59
N VAL A 200 -9.34 15.86 0.20
CA VAL A 200 -7.95 15.90 -0.28
C VAL A 200 -7.69 14.91 -1.42
N PRO A 201 -8.13 13.64 -1.33
CA PRO A 201 -7.92 12.69 -2.43
C PRO A 201 -8.53 13.18 -3.74
N LYS A 202 -9.74 13.74 -3.73
CA LYS A 202 -10.40 14.18 -4.97
C LYS A 202 -9.64 15.29 -5.68
N TYR A 203 -9.20 16.34 -4.98
CA TYR A 203 -8.46 17.39 -5.69
C TYR A 203 -7.05 16.94 -6.09
N ILE A 204 -6.41 16.01 -5.36
CA ILE A 204 -5.15 15.39 -5.78
C ILE A 204 -5.36 14.58 -7.06
N ASN A 205 -6.47 13.84 -7.15
CA ASN A 205 -6.81 13.09 -8.35
C ASN A 205 -7.10 14.02 -9.55
N ALA A 206 -7.73 15.17 -9.31
CA ALA A 206 -7.89 16.19 -10.34
C ALA A 206 -6.53 16.69 -10.88
N ILE A 207 -5.51 16.87 -10.03
CA ILE A 207 -4.15 17.19 -10.47
C ILE A 207 -3.57 16.08 -11.36
N ARG A 208 -3.72 14.80 -10.97
CA ARG A 208 -3.26 13.66 -11.78
C ARG A 208 -3.86 13.69 -13.18
N ASN A 209 -5.15 14.00 -13.26
CA ASN A 209 -5.91 14.06 -14.49
C ASN A 209 -5.72 15.39 -15.26
N LYS A 210 -4.95 16.34 -14.71
CA LYS A 210 -4.75 17.68 -15.23
C LYS A 210 -6.05 18.48 -15.38
N ASP A 211 -7.06 18.17 -14.57
CA ASP A 211 -8.34 18.87 -14.48
C ASP A 211 -8.32 19.83 -13.29
N LEU A 212 -7.64 20.97 -13.49
CA LEU A 212 -7.41 21.94 -12.42
C LEU A 212 -8.69 22.72 -12.06
N ASP A 213 -9.61 22.88 -13.01
CA ASP A 213 -10.90 23.52 -12.78
C ASP A 213 -11.75 22.68 -11.82
N GLU A 214 -11.79 21.37 -12.00
CA GLU A 214 -12.45 20.46 -11.07
C GLU A 214 -11.75 20.47 -9.69
N GLY A 215 -10.42 20.52 -9.67
CA GLY A 215 -9.65 20.66 -8.43
C GLY A 215 -10.01 21.92 -7.65
N LEU A 216 -10.14 23.06 -8.33
CA LEU A 216 -10.60 24.33 -7.76
C LEU A 216 -12.03 24.21 -7.22
N ARG A 217 -12.95 23.66 -8.01
CA ARG A 217 -14.36 23.47 -7.62
C ARG A 217 -14.46 22.69 -6.31
N ILE A 218 -13.78 21.55 -6.21
CA ILE A 218 -13.76 20.70 -5.01
C ILE A 218 -13.25 21.46 -3.79
N MET A 219 -12.20 22.26 -3.95
CA MET A 219 -11.62 22.99 -2.84
C MET A 219 -12.50 24.16 -2.37
N TYR A 220 -13.12 24.88 -3.31
CA TYR A 220 -14.03 26.00 -2.98
C TYR A 220 -15.34 25.55 -2.33
N GLU A 221 -15.79 24.32 -2.54
CA GLU A 221 -16.97 23.76 -1.83
C GLU A 221 -16.81 23.77 -0.31
N THR A 222 -15.58 23.63 0.18
CA THR A 222 -15.29 23.50 1.61
C THR A 222 -14.53 24.69 2.21
N ASN A 223 -13.79 25.44 1.39
CA ASN A 223 -12.96 26.54 1.88
C ASN A 223 -12.80 27.66 0.85
N PRO A 224 -13.48 28.79 1.07
CA PRO A 224 -13.40 29.96 0.17
C PRO A 224 -12.05 30.67 0.20
N MET A 225 -11.15 30.33 1.15
CA MET A 225 -9.84 30.97 1.33
C MET A 225 -8.71 29.98 0.99
N LEU A 226 -8.88 29.19 -0.07
CA LEU A 226 -7.96 28.12 -0.43
C LEU A 226 -6.54 28.61 -0.72
N GLU A 227 -6.37 29.79 -1.33
CA GLU A 227 -5.08 30.38 -1.69
C GLU A 227 -4.23 30.68 -0.45
N ALA A 228 -4.87 31.26 0.57
CA ALA A 228 -4.21 31.49 1.86
C ALA A 228 -3.85 30.17 2.54
N CYS A 229 -4.78 29.21 2.54
CA CYS A 229 -4.52 27.87 3.09
C CYS A 229 -3.31 27.18 2.47
N GLY A 230 -3.12 27.29 1.17
CA GLY A 230 -1.96 26.72 0.48
C GLY A 230 -0.61 27.24 1.00
N ARG A 231 -0.62 28.40 1.67
CA ARG A 231 0.58 29.09 2.16
C ARG A 231 0.79 28.99 3.67
N ILE A 232 -0.28 29.18 4.45
CA ILE A 232 -0.19 29.35 5.92
C ILE A 232 -0.69 28.15 6.73
N CYS A 233 -1.33 27.15 6.10
CA CYS A 233 -1.88 26.00 6.79
C CYS A 233 -0.79 25.20 7.52
N THR A 234 -1.09 24.73 8.73
CA THR A 234 -0.21 23.87 9.54
C THR A 234 -0.10 22.44 9.00
N ALA A 235 -0.89 22.10 7.96
CA ALA A 235 -0.85 20.84 7.22
C ALA A 235 -1.01 19.57 8.07
N LYS A 236 -1.90 19.57 9.06
CA LYS A 236 -2.20 18.38 9.90
C LYS A 236 -2.57 17.13 9.09
N CYS A 237 -3.09 17.31 7.90
CA CYS A 237 -3.36 16.22 6.96
C CYS A 237 -2.07 15.49 6.48
N GLU A 238 -0.94 16.20 6.45
CA GLU A 238 0.37 15.60 6.13
C GLU A 238 0.89 14.73 7.30
N ASP A 239 0.62 15.13 8.55
CA ASP A 239 1.05 14.40 9.76
C ASP A 239 0.44 13.00 9.84
N VAL A 240 -0.78 12.83 9.31
CA VAL A 240 -1.51 11.55 9.32
C VAL A 240 -1.44 10.82 7.97
N CYS A 241 -0.69 11.33 7.03
CA CYS A 241 -0.63 10.75 5.68
C CYS A 241 -0.07 9.33 5.70
N ALA A 242 -0.83 8.36 5.16
CA ALA A 242 -0.43 6.95 5.14
C ALA A 242 0.93 6.72 4.48
N VAL A 243 1.26 7.45 3.40
CA VAL A 243 2.57 7.36 2.73
C VAL A 243 3.73 7.72 3.66
N GLY A 244 3.48 8.58 4.66
CA GLY A 244 4.47 8.98 5.66
C GLY A 244 5.00 7.85 6.54
N HIS A 245 4.33 6.70 6.59
CA HIS A 245 4.80 5.53 7.36
C HIS A 245 6.02 4.83 6.74
N ASN A 246 6.21 4.96 5.44
CA ASN A 246 7.33 4.31 4.73
C ASN A 246 8.17 5.30 3.87
N GLY A 247 7.90 6.58 4.00
CA GLY A 247 8.61 7.61 3.23
C GLY A 247 8.27 8.99 3.76
N LYS A 248 8.34 10.00 2.90
CA LYS A 248 7.86 11.34 3.21
C LYS A 248 6.36 11.44 2.90
N PRO A 249 5.56 12.10 3.77
CA PRO A 249 4.15 12.33 3.49
C PRO A 249 3.96 13.11 2.18
N ILE A 250 2.80 12.98 1.57
CA ILE A 250 2.43 13.78 0.40
C ILE A 250 2.47 15.26 0.74
N ALA A 251 3.01 16.07 -0.16
CA ALA A 251 3.08 17.53 -0.03
C ALA A 251 1.70 18.19 -0.24
N ILE A 252 0.71 17.80 0.57
CA ILE A 252 -0.70 18.17 0.41
C ILE A 252 -0.88 19.69 0.35
N ARG A 253 -0.20 20.42 1.26
CA ARG A 253 -0.25 21.88 1.28
C ARG A 253 0.34 22.50 0.01
N ALA A 254 1.45 21.93 -0.51
CA ALA A 254 2.07 22.43 -1.73
C ALA A 254 1.20 22.16 -2.97
N LEU A 255 0.55 20.97 -3.04
CA LEU A 255 -0.43 20.66 -4.10
C LEU A 255 -1.65 21.57 -4.05
N LYS A 256 -2.15 21.90 -2.85
CA LYS A 256 -3.21 22.88 -2.68
C LYS A 256 -2.80 24.26 -3.19
N ARG A 257 -1.58 24.70 -2.85
CA ARG A 257 -1.02 25.93 -3.38
C ARG A 257 -0.94 25.91 -4.91
N TYR A 258 -0.46 24.83 -5.47
CA TYR A 258 -0.34 24.66 -6.93
C TYR A 258 -1.67 24.90 -7.64
N ILE A 259 -2.77 24.30 -7.16
CA ILE A 259 -4.11 24.55 -7.73
C ILE A 259 -4.55 26.00 -7.51
N GLY A 260 -4.38 26.54 -6.28
CA GLY A 260 -4.78 27.92 -5.97
C GLY A 260 -4.04 28.96 -6.81
N ASP A 261 -2.78 28.71 -7.16
CA ASP A 261 -2.00 29.62 -8.00
C ASP A 261 -2.52 29.69 -9.46
N GLN A 262 -3.33 28.72 -9.90
CA GLN A 262 -3.97 28.77 -11.23
C GLN A 262 -5.09 29.81 -11.31
N THR A 263 -5.68 30.21 -10.17
CA THR A 263 -6.73 31.28 -10.17
C THR A 263 -6.19 32.64 -10.57
N PHE A 264 -4.88 32.81 -10.54
CA PHE A 264 -4.19 34.08 -10.86
C PHE A 264 -3.50 34.09 -12.23
N LYS A 265 -3.61 33.00 -12.98
CA LYS A 265 -3.13 32.91 -14.35
C LYS A 265 -4.23 33.14 -15.34
#